data_be001215fbf784d5832ad0a4e76bd0eb
#
_entry.id   be001215fbf784d5832ad0a4e76bd0eb
#
_cell.length_a   1.000
_cell.length_b   1.000
_cell.length_c   1.000
_cell.angle_alpha   90.00
_cell.angle_beta   90.00
_cell.angle_gamma   90.00
#
_symmetry.space_group_name_H-M   'P 1'
#
loop_
_entity.id
_entity.type
_entity.pdbx_description
1 polymer ?
#
loop_
_entity_poly.entity_id
_entity_poly.type
_entity_poly.pdbx_seq_one_letter_code
_entity_poly.pdbx_strand_id
1 'polypeptide(L)'
;MLLARYIAEFSMLYPAALLCYLPLSGFLRLRVKALCPLVLSVVTAFVLLGSAVCMRFQLKTNALLLPMMAPFMLLYVKSVKLPLPKALFVFFTASMLTAFSTSLTNYLCAPIELHNSEPVFALSSGLICLAVSLIVLAVFSLLFRRKIHWMLCNVSFASIWRALFAAPLFLTVVFIWITPWSPSVVLTGRVREISVVLLIIFLSDLFWLYYFVYLTTHKMTEAVELQAQNQLLGMENARYRELRVHMDTTRQLRHDFRQHLHVIAGLNEAKKYDKLTAYLAEYEGRLASPQPILCANAALDAIAGHYQHIAESQNTKVFWRLELPERLPIDEVDLCMMLGNLMENALHAVCALPIDAREVTVISSMISGAMLGLSVENSYVGDIVFGRNGLPITRKRGHGIGLPSVAATVKRYNGTLSVTAKDGVFGVNILLSL
;
A
#
# COMPACT_ATOMS: atom_id res chain seq x y z
N MET A 1 -28.81 -36.76 36.92
CA MET A 1 -29.20 -36.80 35.47
C MET A 1 -29.32 -35.41 34.88
N LEU A 2 -30.00 -34.45 35.51
CA LEU A 2 -30.23 -33.10 34.95
C LEU A 2 -28.92 -32.34 34.68
N LEU A 3 -27.97 -32.32 35.62
CA LEU A 3 -26.66 -31.69 35.41
C LEU A 3 -25.92 -32.25 34.17
N ALA A 4 -25.97 -33.56 33.97
CA ALA A 4 -25.33 -34.17 32.79
C ALA A 4 -25.95 -33.73 31.46
N ARG A 5 -27.25 -33.45 31.42
CA ARG A 5 -27.93 -32.91 30.24
C ARG A 5 -27.43 -31.47 29.91
N TYR A 6 -27.33 -30.59 30.94
CA TYR A 6 -26.77 -29.26 30.76
C TYR A 6 -25.31 -29.29 30.30
N ILE A 7 -24.48 -30.17 30.92
CA ILE A 7 -23.09 -30.35 30.49
C ILE A 7 -23.00 -30.81 29.03
N ALA A 8 -23.85 -31.77 28.62
CA ALA A 8 -23.87 -32.28 27.25
C ALA A 8 -24.24 -31.14 26.25
N GLU A 9 -25.22 -30.30 26.58
CA GLU A 9 -25.64 -29.19 25.71
C GLU A 9 -24.57 -28.11 25.66
N PHE A 10 -23.98 -27.67 26.78
CA PHE A 10 -22.89 -26.69 26.80
C PHE A 10 -21.59 -27.23 26.19
N SER A 11 -21.41 -28.55 26.01
CA SER A 11 -20.19 -29.12 25.41
C SER A 11 -19.91 -28.66 23.98
N MET A 12 -20.93 -28.13 23.26
CA MET A 12 -20.74 -27.48 21.96
C MET A 12 -19.80 -26.25 22.00
N LEU A 13 -19.54 -25.66 23.18
CA LEU A 13 -18.58 -24.58 23.33
C LEU A 13 -17.14 -24.98 23.04
N TYR A 14 -16.77 -26.28 23.17
CA TYR A 14 -15.43 -26.74 22.81
C TYR A 14 -15.16 -26.67 21.31
N PRO A 15 -15.98 -27.26 20.42
CA PRO A 15 -15.79 -27.03 18.97
C PRO A 15 -15.92 -25.56 18.57
N ALA A 16 -16.80 -24.76 19.22
CA ALA A 16 -16.91 -23.34 18.97
C ALA A 16 -15.60 -22.59 19.27
N ALA A 17 -14.97 -22.87 20.42
CA ALA A 17 -13.68 -22.29 20.76
C ALA A 17 -12.58 -22.69 19.76
N LEU A 18 -12.55 -23.96 19.33
CA LEU A 18 -11.62 -24.41 18.29
C LEU A 18 -11.82 -23.66 16.96
N LEU A 19 -13.08 -23.45 16.54
CA LEU A 19 -13.38 -22.69 15.32
C LEU A 19 -12.80 -21.27 15.35
N CYS A 20 -12.82 -20.58 16.51
CA CYS A 20 -12.25 -19.25 16.67
C CYS A 20 -10.73 -19.22 16.45
N TYR A 21 -9.99 -20.24 16.86
CA TYR A 21 -8.52 -20.23 16.82
C TYR A 21 -7.92 -20.94 15.61
N LEU A 22 -8.68 -21.81 14.96
CA LEU A 22 -8.19 -22.69 13.91
C LEU A 22 -7.58 -21.97 12.68
N PRO A 23 -8.13 -20.85 12.17
CA PRO A 23 -7.54 -20.12 11.06
C PRO A 23 -6.38 -19.18 11.46
N LEU A 24 -6.05 -19.07 12.77
CA LEU A 24 -5.17 -18.04 13.34
C LEU A 24 -3.72 -18.48 13.53
N SER A 25 -3.24 -19.49 12.79
CA SER A 25 -1.84 -19.88 12.86
C SER A 25 -0.91 -18.69 12.53
N GLY A 26 -0.01 -18.33 13.47
CA GLY A 26 0.88 -17.18 13.33
C GLY A 26 0.35 -15.84 13.89
N PHE A 27 -0.94 -15.72 14.18
CA PHE A 27 -1.54 -14.49 14.73
C PHE A 27 -1.80 -14.54 16.25
N LEU A 28 -1.28 -15.53 16.94
CA LEU A 28 -1.46 -15.68 18.38
C LEU A 28 -0.45 -14.83 19.17
N ARG A 29 -0.89 -14.21 20.28
CA ARG A 29 0.01 -13.50 21.21
C ARG A 29 0.74 -14.47 22.12
N LEU A 30 0.05 -15.52 22.54
CA LEU A 30 0.59 -16.55 23.41
C LEU A 30 1.05 -17.75 22.57
N ARG A 31 2.05 -18.48 23.07
CA ARG A 31 2.43 -19.76 22.47
C ARG A 31 1.27 -20.75 22.59
N VAL A 32 1.05 -21.57 21.58
CA VAL A 32 -0.04 -22.56 21.55
C VAL A 32 -0.06 -23.43 22.82
N LYS A 33 1.12 -23.83 23.32
CA LYS A 33 1.28 -24.61 24.55
C LYS A 33 0.72 -23.94 25.82
N ALA A 34 0.68 -22.59 25.84
CA ALA A 34 0.11 -21.83 26.96
C ALA A 34 -1.35 -21.44 26.69
N LEU A 35 -1.71 -21.17 25.44
CA LEU A 35 -3.05 -20.78 25.05
C LEU A 35 -4.06 -21.91 25.15
N CYS A 36 -3.70 -23.14 24.71
CA CYS A 36 -4.60 -24.29 24.74
C CYS A 36 -5.12 -24.61 26.15
N PRO A 37 -4.28 -24.77 27.21
CA PRO A 37 -4.78 -25.03 28.55
C PRO A 37 -5.59 -23.84 29.10
N LEU A 38 -5.22 -22.60 28.80
CA LEU A 38 -5.96 -21.40 29.21
C LEU A 38 -7.38 -21.41 28.61
N VAL A 39 -7.51 -21.60 27.31
CA VAL A 39 -8.81 -21.63 26.63
C VAL A 39 -9.63 -22.81 27.11
N LEU A 40 -9.00 -24.00 27.24
CA LEU A 40 -9.67 -25.20 27.74
C LEU A 40 -10.20 -24.99 29.15
N SER A 41 -9.41 -24.43 30.06
CA SER A 41 -9.83 -24.18 31.45
C SER A 41 -10.99 -23.18 31.51
N VAL A 42 -10.94 -22.09 30.73
CA VAL A 42 -12.03 -21.10 30.67
C VAL A 42 -13.30 -21.70 30.08
N VAL A 43 -13.21 -22.42 28.97
CA VAL A 43 -14.38 -23.12 28.38
C VAL A 43 -14.97 -24.14 29.37
N THR A 44 -14.12 -24.92 30.01
CA THR A 44 -14.59 -25.90 31.03
C THR A 44 -15.27 -25.19 32.21
N ALA A 45 -14.71 -24.05 32.67
CA ALA A 45 -15.36 -23.27 33.70
C ALA A 45 -16.74 -22.74 33.24
N PHE A 46 -16.87 -22.28 32.00
CA PHE A 46 -18.16 -21.84 31.43
C PHE A 46 -19.14 -23.00 31.31
N VAL A 47 -18.71 -24.17 30.88
CA VAL A 47 -19.55 -25.39 30.82
C VAL A 47 -20.07 -25.73 32.20
N LEU A 48 -19.20 -25.81 33.20
CA LEU A 48 -19.57 -26.25 34.59
C LEU A 48 -20.42 -25.19 35.29
N LEU A 49 -19.97 -23.91 35.30
CA LEU A 49 -20.71 -22.83 35.95
C LEU A 49 -22.03 -22.55 35.28
N GLY A 50 -22.05 -22.53 33.92
CA GLY A 50 -23.27 -22.35 33.13
C GLY A 50 -24.29 -23.46 33.39
N SER A 51 -23.82 -24.72 33.42
CA SER A 51 -24.67 -25.88 33.76
C SER A 51 -25.24 -25.80 35.15
N ALA A 52 -24.42 -25.40 36.14
CA ALA A 52 -24.86 -25.26 37.54
C ALA A 52 -25.89 -24.14 37.72
N VAL A 53 -25.66 -22.97 37.07
CA VAL A 53 -26.57 -21.81 37.09
C VAL A 53 -27.90 -22.17 36.41
N CYS A 54 -27.87 -22.74 35.20
CA CYS A 54 -29.07 -23.14 34.47
C CYS A 54 -29.87 -24.18 35.26
N MET A 55 -29.20 -25.15 35.86
CA MET A 55 -29.85 -26.14 36.69
C MET A 55 -30.50 -25.54 37.95
N ARG A 56 -29.82 -24.59 38.61
CA ARG A 56 -30.31 -23.93 39.83
C ARG A 56 -31.54 -23.07 39.61
N PHE A 57 -31.55 -22.32 38.47
CA PHE A 57 -32.61 -21.40 38.12
C PHE A 57 -33.58 -21.92 37.07
N GLN A 58 -33.45 -23.15 36.66
CA GLN A 58 -34.25 -23.81 35.60
C GLN A 58 -34.30 -22.98 34.29
N LEU A 59 -33.17 -22.39 33.93
CA LEU A 59 -33.07 -21.58 32.71
C LEU A 59 -32.77 -22.44 31.47
N LYS A 60 -33.25 -21.99 30.31
CA LYS A 60 -32.81 -22.57 29.05
C LYS A 60 -31.34 -22.17 28.80
N THR A 61 -30.57 -23.09 28.25
CA THR A 61 -29.15 -22.91 27.93
C THR A 61 -28.86 -21.68 27.11
N ASN A 62 -29.73 -21.36 26.12
CA ASN A 62 -29.62 -20.21 25.26
C ASN A 62 -29.64 -18.85 26.02
N ALA A 63 -30.27 -18.82 27.21
CA ALA A 63 -30.32 -17.60 28.05
C ALA A 63 -28.93 -17.17 28.54
N LEU A 64 -28.02 -18.14 28.78
CA LEU A 64 -26.66 -17.87 29.25
C LEU A 64 -25.62 -17.81 28.13
N LEU A 65 -25.89 -18.37 26.95
CA LEU A 65 -24.91 -18.36 25.83
C LEU A 65 -24.52 -16.95 25.43
N LEU A 66 -25.50 -16.02 25.28
CA LEU A 66 -25.23 -14.64 24.92
C LEU A 66 -24.39 -13.90 25.97
N PRO A 67 -24.74 -13.91 27.28
CA PRO A 67 -23.89 -13.32 28.31
C PRO A 67 -22.47 -13.91 28.35
N MET A 68 -22.32 -15.21 28.13
CA MET A 68 -21.02 -15.90 28.13
C MET A 68 -20.16 -15.56 26.90
N MET A 69 -20.77 -15.17 25.79
CA MET A 69 -20.03 -14.74 24.60
C MET A 69 -19.17 -13.50 24.85
N ALA A 70 -19.63 -12.53 25.67
CA ALA A 70 -18.92 -11.28 25.88
C ALA A 70 -17.55 -11.48 26.59
N PRO A 71 -17.44 -12.18 27.74
CA PRO A 71 -16.16 -12.42 28.40
C PRO A 71 -15.25 -13.33 27.53
N PHE A 72 -15.80 -14.31 26.82
CA PHE A 72 -15.00 -15.12 25.91
C PHE A 72 -14.47 -14.30 24.73
N MET A 73 -15.26 -13.40 24.16
CA MET A 73 -14.84 -12.47 23.11
C MET A 73 -13.69 -11.56 23.59
N LEU A 74 -13.76 -11.03 24.82
CA LEU A 74 -12.69 -10.23 25.42
C LEU A 74 -11.39 -11.03 25.57
N LEU A 75 -11.48 -12.27 26.04
CA LEU A 75 -10.33 -13.18 26.13
C LEU A 75 -9.74 -13.45 24.74
N TYR A 76 -10.61 -13.76 23.78
CA TYR A 76 -10.21 -14.02 22.39
C TYR A 76 -9.47 -12.83 21.77
N VAL A 77 -10.06 -11.64 21.80
CA VAL A 77 -9.45 -10.40 21.23
C VAL A 77 -8.10 -10.10 21.89
N LYS A 78 -7.97 -10.29 23.21
CA LYS A 78 -6.69 -10.11 23.92
C LYS A 78 -5.65 -11.16 23.57
N SER A 79 -6.05 -12.36 23.17
CA SER A 79 -5.15 -13.48 22.85
C SER A 79 -4.58 -13.44 21.41
N VAL A 80 -5.15 -12.61 20.51
CA VAL A 80 -4.75 -12.53 19.11
C VAL A 80 -4.04 -11.21 18.75
N LYS A 81 -3.18 -11.26 17.73
CA LYS A 81 -2.43 -10.10 17.18
C LYS A 81 -3.14 -9.47 15.96
N LEU A 82 -4.43 -9.61 15.84
CA LEU A 82 -5.19 -9.08 14.71
C LEU A 82 -5.80 -7.72 15.03
N PRO A 83 -5.98 -6.84 14.03
CA PRO A 83 -6.86 -5.68 14.13
C PRO A 83 -8.27 -6.10 14.51
N LEU A 84 -8.95 -5.28 15.32
CA LEU A 84 -10.27 -5.60 15.87
C LEU A 84 -11.30 -6.10 14.83
N PRO A 85 -11.47 -5.47 13.63
CA PRO A 85 -12.44 -5.95 12.64
C PRO A 85 -12.15 -7.37 12.12
N LYS A 86 -10.86 -7.73 11.94
CA LYS A 86 -10.45 -9.09 11.55
C LYS A 86 -10.75 -10.11 12.64
N ALA A 87 -10.46 -9.75 13.88
CA ALA A 87 -10.74 -10.61 15.04
C ALA A 87 -12.25 -10.84 15.20
N LEU A 88 -13.07 -9.78 15.10
CA LEU A 88 -14.52 -9.87 15.17
C LEU A 88 -15.12 -10.72 14.06
N PHE A 89 -14.61 -10.62 12.83
CA PHE A 89 -15.04 -11.46 11.72
C PHE A 89 -14.87 -12.95 12.03
N VAL A 90 -13.70 -13.37 12.49
CA VAL A 90 -13.45 -14.80 12.83
C VAL A 90 -14.32 -15.24 14.01
N PHE A 91 -14.44 -14.41 15.03
CA PHE A 91 -15.26 -14.69 16.21
C PHE A 91 -16.73 -14.86 15.85
N PHE A 92 -17.34 -13.92 15.12
CA PHE A 92 -18.75 -14.02 14.74
C PHE A 92 -19.01 -15.13 13.71
N THR A 93 -18.03 -15.45 12.85
CA THR A 93 -18.13 -16.65 11.98
C THR A 93 -18.25 -17.93 12.80
N ALA A 94 -17.42 -18.10 13.84
CA ALA A 94 -17.50 -19.25 14.73
C ALA A 94 -18.82 -19.26 15.53
N SER A 95 -19.26 -18.10 16.03
CA SER A 95 -20.54 -17.95 16.75
C SER A 95 -21.73 -18.32 15.88
N MET A 96 -21.73 -17.86 14.62
CA MET A 96 -22.77 -18.18 13.65
C MET A 96 -22.83 -19.69 13.34
N LEU A 97 -21.68 -20.33 13.11
CA LEU A 97 -21.62 -21.77 12.87
C LEU A 97 -22.12 -22.56 14.09
N THR A 98 -21.86 -22.08 15.30
CA THR A 98 -22.39 -22.67 16.53
C THR A 98 -23.90 -22.50 16.65
N ALA A 99 -24.40 -21.28 16.37
CA ALA A 99 -25.85 -21.01 16.35
C ALA A 99 -26.59 -21.87 15.30
N PHE A 100 -25.98 -22.04 14.11
CA PHE A 100 -26.48 -22.95 13.08
C PHE A 100 -26.55 -24.39 13.61
N SER A 101 -25.48 -24.91 14.23
CA SER A 101 -25.42 -26.27 14.78
C SER A 101 -26.52 -26.49 15.81
N THR A 102 -26.72 -25.54 16.71
CA THR A 102 -27.75 -25.59 17.74
C THR A 102 -29.17 -25.55 17.15
N SER A 103 -29.40 -24.63 16.20
CA SER A 103 -30.69 -24.51 15.53
C SER A 103 -31.01 -25.77 14.73
N LEU A 104 -30.05 -26.32 13.98
CA LEU A 104 -30.24 -27.55 13.21
C LEU A 104 -30.60 -28.73 14.15
N THR A 105 -29.87 -28.84 15.27
CA THR A 105 -30.16 -29.87 16.27
C THR A 105 -31.56 -29.73 16.84
N ASN A 106 -32.00 -28.51 17.15
CA ASN A 106 -33.34 -28.24 17.67
C ASN A 106 -34.44 -28.71 16.68
N TYR A 107 -34.26 -28.49 15.41
CA TYR A 107 -35.21 -28.96 14.38
C TYR A 107 -35.14 -30.47 14.15
N LEU A 108 -33.96 -31.09 14.18
CA LEU A 108 -33.79 -32.52 13.97
C LEU A 108 -34.32 -33.32 15.16
N CYS A 109 -34.08 -32.84 16.39
CA CYS A 109 -34.46 -33.52 17.63
C CYS A 109 -35.86 -33.13 18.15
N ALA A 110 -36.61 -32.28 17.45
CA ALA A 110 -37.94 -31.82 17.86
C ALA A 110 -38.88 -32.98 18.29
N PRO A 111 -38.94 -34.13 17.62
CA PRO A 111 -39.76 -35.26 18.07
C PRO A 111 -39.35 -35.83 19.44
N ILE A 112 -38.06 -35.81 19.74
CA ILE A 112 -37.49 -36.26 21.04
C ILE A 112 -37.83 -35.26 22.13
N GLU A 113 -37.67 -33.97 21.80
CA GLU A 113 -37.88 -32.85 22.73
C GLU A 113 -39.37 -32.59 23.04
N LEU A 114 -40.29 -33.04 22.23
CA LEU A 114 -41.74 -32.88 22.49
C LEU A 114 -42.16 -33.52 23.82
N HIS A 115 -41.54 -34.65 24.21
CA HIS A 115 -41.83 -35.36 25.44
C HIS A 115 -40.89 -34.92 26.61
N ASN A 116 -40.03 -33.95 26.38
CA ASN A 116 -39.11 -33.42 27.38
C ASN A 116 -39.76 -32.24 28.12
N SER A 117 -40.05 -32.42 29.40
CA SER A 117 -40.62 -31.37 30.26
C SER A 117 -39.57 -30.40 30.81
N GLU A 118 -38.31 -30.73 30.66
CA GLU A 118 -37.19 -29.94 31.22
C GLU A 118 -36.79 -28.78 30.29
N PRO A 119 -36.25 -27.71 30.83
CA PRO A 119 -35.78 -26.53 30.02
C PRO A 119 -34.49 -26.80 29.25
N VAL A 120 -33.89 -27.98 29.37
CA VAL A 120 -32.66 -28.43 28.73
C VAL A 120 -32.93 -29.57 27.78
N PHE A 121 -32.14 -29.75 26.75
CA PHE A 121 -32.25 -30.87 25.81
C PHE A 121 -32.16 -32.24 26.55
N ALA A 122 -32.84 -33.22 25.99
CA ALA A 122 -32.60 -34.62 26.36
C ALA A 122 -31.12 -34.97 26.16
N LEU A 123 -30.56 -35.89 26.93
CA LEU A 123 -29.14 -36.24 26.85
C LEU A 123 -28.75 -36.68 25.42
N SER A 124 -29.62 -37.40 24.72
CA SER A 124 -29.42 -37.81 23.33
C SER A 124 -29.33 -36.63 22.40
N SER A 125 -30.23 -35.65 22.54
CA SER A 125 -30.21 -34.41 21.73
C SER A 125 -28.97 -33.56 21.99
N GLY A 126 -28.51 -33.45 23.23
CA GLY A 126 -27.26 -32.76 23.58
C GLY A 126 -26.02 -33.43 22.95
N LEU A 127 -25.97 -34.76 22.94
CA LEU A 127 -24.88 -35.51 22.26
C LEU A 127 -24.95 -35.34 20.71
N ILE A 128 -26.16 -35.32 20.14
CA ILE A 128 -26.36 -35.03 18.71
C ILE A 128 -25.86 -33.60 18.39
N CYS A 129 -26.16 -32.61 19.26
CA CYS A 129 -25.67 -31.26 19.11
C CYS A 129 -24.15 -31.18 19.07
N LEU A 130 -23.48 -31.87 19.95
CA LEU A 130 -22.02 -31.98 19.96
C LEU A 130 -21.51 -32.65 18.67
N ALA A 131 -22.11 -33.74 18.21
CA ALA A 131 -21.74 -34.43 16.99
C ALA A 131 -21.91 -33.51 15.75
N VAL A 132 -23.03 -32.82 15.62
CA VAL A 132 -23.28 -31.82 14.54
C VAL A 132 -22.24 -30.71 14.59
N SER A 133 -21.93 -30.20 15.78
CA SER A 133 -20.91 -29.13 15.94
C SER A 133 -19.51 -29.59 15.54
N LEU A 134 -19.16 -30.84 15.81
CA LEU A 134 -17.89 -31.46 15.37
C LEU A 134 -17.83 -31.69 13.86
N ILE A 135 -18.94 -32.08 13.24
CA ILE A 135 -19.04 -32.22 11.79
C ILE A 135 -18.89 -30.83 11.13
N VAL A 136 -19.58 -29.81 11.63
CA VAL A 136 -19.45 -28.43 11.13
C VAL A 136 -18.01 -27.92 11.28
N LEU A 137 -17.36 -28.17 12.41
CA LEU A 137 -15.93 -27.87 12.63
C LEU A 137 -15.05 -28.54 11.58
N ALA A 138 -15.25 -29.83 11.32
CA ALA A 138 -14.47 -30.59 10.35
C ALA A 138 -14.64 -30.04 8.92
N VAL A 139 -15.88 -29.86 8.49
CA VAL A 139 -16.22 -29.32 7.15
C VAL A 139 -15.64 -27.90 6.97
N PHE A 140 -15.85 -27.04 7.95
CA PHE A 140 -15.30 -25.67 7.90
C PHE A 140 -13.77 -25.68 7.86
N SER A 141 -13.13 -26.52 8.66
CA SER A 141 -11.67 -26.67 8.67
C SER A 141 -11.12 -27.09 7.31
N LEU A 142 -11.73 -28.08 6.69
CA LEU A 142 -11.29 -28.61 5.39
C LEU A 142 -11.45 -27.57 4.27
N LEU A 143 -12.58 -26.89 4.23
CA LEU A 143 -12.94 -26.02 3.09
C LEU A 143 -12.41 -24.58 3.23
N PHE A 144 -12.42 -24.01 4.43
CA PHE A 144 -12.25 -22.56 4.63
C PHE A 144 -11.03 -22.15 5.44
N ARG A 145 -10.43 -23.00 6.27
CA ARG A 145 -9.29 -22.66 7.12
C ARG A 145 -8.17 -21.96 6.34
N ARG A 146 -7.71 -22.55 5.23
CA ARG A 146 -6.61 -22.01 4.42
C ARG A 146 -7.01 -20.70 3.73
N LYS A 147 -8.24 -20.62 3.23
CA LYS A 147 -8.76 -19.43 2.54
C LYS A 147 -8.87 -18.24 3.48
N ILE A 148 -9.46 -18.45 4.67
CA ILE A 148 -9.57 -17.40 5.69
C ILE A 148 -8.18 -16.97 6.17
N HIS A 149 -7.28 -17.92 6.44
CA HIS A 149 -5.90 -17.59 6.82
C HIS A 149 -5.20 -16.72 5.76
N TRP A 150 -5.31 -17.08 4.48
CA TRP A 150 -4.78 -16.29 3.38
C TRP A 150 -5.38 -14.88 3.33
N MET A 151 -6.71 -14.76 3.50
CA MET A 151 -7.38 -13.45 3.55
C MET A 151 -6.87 -12.59 4.71
N LEU A 152 -6.69 -13.17 5.90
CA LEU A 152 -6.16 -12.47 7.07
C LEU A 152 -4.75 -11.91 6.84
N CYS A 153 -3.91 -12.64 6.09
CA CYS A 153 -2.55 -12.22 5.74
C CYS A 153 -2.54 -11.12 4.68
N ASN A 154 -3.29 -11.28 3.60
CA ASN A 154 -3.12 -10.49 2.38
C ASN A 154 -4.09 -9.30 2.25
N VAL A 155 -5.26 -9.34 2.90
CA VAL A 155 -6.23 -8.25 2.83
C VAL A 155 -5.97 -7.23 3.94
N SER A 156 -5.41 -6.07 3.56
CA SER A 156 -5.05 -5.00 4.52
C SER A 156 -6.18 -3.98 4.77
N PHE A 157 -7.13 -3.85 3.85
CA PHE A 157 -8.18 -2.82 3.89
C PHE A 157 -9.18 -3.02 5.05
N ALA A 158 -9.11 -2.15 6.05
CA ALA A 158 -9.98 -2.20 7.23
C ALA A 158 -11.48 -2.03 6.90
N SER A 159 -11.83 -1.32 5.82
CA SER A 159 -13.19 -1.13 5.35
C SER A 159 -13.86 -2.45 4.93
N ILE A 160 -13.13 -3.32 4.24
CA ILE A 160 -13.63 -4.64 3.81
C ILE A 160 -13.96 -5.49 5.05
N TRP A 161 -13.08 -5.50 6.05
CA TRP A 161 -13.29 -6.28 7.27
C TRP A 161 -14.45 -5.76 8.13
N ARG A 162 -14.68 -4.43 8.14
CA ARG A 162 -15.85 -3.83 8.81
C ARG A 162 -17.17 -4.22 8.15
N ALA A 163 -17.19 -4.38 6.85
CA ALA A 163 -18.36 -4.89 6.15
C ALA A 163 -18.54 -6.40 6.33
N LEU A 164 -17.44 -7.17 6.25
CA LEU A 164 -17.47 -8.63 6.31
C LEU A 164 -17.93 -9.19 7.67
N PHE A 165 -17.56 -8.59 8.80
CA PHE A 165 -18.01 -9.14 10.09
C PHE A 165 -19.49 -8.93 10.36
N ALA A 166 -20.14 -7.96 9.71
CA ALA A 166 -21.55 -7.68 9.89
C ALA A 166 -22.44 -8.85 9.44
N ALA A 167 -22.06 -9.56 8.37
CA ALA A 167 -22.84 -10.68 7.84
C ALA A 167 -22.94 -11.86 8.82
N PRO A 168 -21.85 -12.43 9.38
CA PRO A 168 -21.96 -13.51 10.37
C PRO A 168 -22.59 -13.06 11.68
N LEU A 169 -22.41 -11.80 12.10
CA LEU A 169 -23.13 -11.23 13.22
C LEU A 169 -24.64 -11.24 12.98
N PHE A 170 -25.08 -10.71 11.83
CA PHE A 170 -26.48 -10.68 11.44
C PHE A 170 -27.08 -12.09 11.41
N LEU A 171 -26.39 -13.03 10.76
CA LEU A 171 -26.87 -14.43 10.68
C LEU A 171 -26.90 -15.10 12.05
N THR A 172 -25.99 -14.81 12.96
CA THR A 172 -26.04 -15.31 14.34
C THR A 172 -27.35 -14.89 15.01
N VAL A 173 -27.71 -13.59 14.87
CA VAL A 173 -28.96 -13.05 15.43
C VAL A 173 -30.18 -13.72 14.76
N VAL A 174 -30.15 -13.87 13.44
CA VAL A 174 -31.24 -14.50 12.66
C VAL A 174 -31.44 -15.97 13.10
N PHE A 175 -30.36 -16.76 13.26
CA PHE A 175 -30.47 -18.15 13.71
C PHE A 175 -31.06 -18.25 15.12
N ILE A 176 -30.65 -17.37 16.06
CA ILE A 176 -31.20 -17.32 17.39
C ILE A 176 -32.68 -16.96 17.36
N TRP A 177 -33.08 -16.02 16.50
CA TRP A 177 -34.46 -15.55 16.39
C TRP A 177 -35.41 -16.55 15.72
N ILE A 178 -34.94 -17.25 14.66
CA ILE A 178 -35.73 -18.27 13.95
C ILE A 178 -35.95 -19.53 14.80
N THR A 179 -35.05 -19.82 15.75
CA THR A 179 -35.15 -21.03 16.58
C THR A 179 -36.38 -20.94 17.49
N PRO A 180 -37.38 -21.83 17.36
CA PRO A 180 -38.61 -21.77 18.12
C PRO A 180 -38.36 -22.00 19.63
N TRP A 181 -39.14 -21.32 20.45
CA TRP A 181 -39.08 -21.47 21.91
C TRP A 181 -39.71 -22.75 22.44
N SER A 182 -40.62 -23.37 21.61
CA SER A 182 -41.31 -24.61 21.97
C SER A 182 -41.13 -25.65 20.86
N PRO A 183 -40.76 -26.90 21.19
CA PRO A 183 -40.66 -27.99 20.22
C PRO A 183 -42.02 -28.29 19.50
N SER A 184 -43.15 -28.07 20.17
CA SER A 184 -44.49 -28.29 19.59
C SER A 184 -44.73 -27.45 18.33
N VAL A 185 -44.17 -26.22 18.27
CA VAL A 185 -44.31 -25.34 17.10
C VAL A 185 -43.58 -25.93 15.87
N VAL A 186 -42.43 -26.56 16.11
CA VAL A 186 -41.64 -27.20 15.05
C VAL A 186 -42.36 -28.36 14.40
N LEU A 187 -43.21 -29.06 15.13
CA LEU A 187 -43.93 -30.22 14.65
C LEU A 187 -45.29 -29.89 14.00
N THR A 188 -45.67 -28.57 13.97
CA THR A 188 -46.91 -28.13 13.35
C THR A 188 -46.76 -28.05 11.83
N GLY A 189 -47.51 -28.85 11.09
CA GLY A 189 -47.43 -28.87 9.64
C GLY A 189 -46.05 -29.20 9.09
N ARG A 190 -45.53 -28.38 8.13
CA ARG A 190 -44.23 -28.52 7.51
C ARG A 190 -43.16 -27.55 8.08
N VAL A 191 -43.39 -26.98 9.26
CA VAL A 191 -42.49 -25.95 9.82
C VAL A 191 -41.07 -26.48 10.00
N ARG A 192 -40.90 -27.72 10.48
CA ARG A 192 -39.57 -28.33 10.66
C ARG A 192 -38.80 -28.43 9.33
N GLU A 193 -39.47 -28.99 8.29
CA GLU A 193 -38.84 -29.21 6.99
C GLU A 193 -38.43 -27.89 6.35
N ILE A 194 -39.32 -26.91 6.36
CA ILE A 194 -39.05 -25.56 5.84
C ILE A 194 -37.93 -24.90 6.58
N SER A 195 -37.89 -25.01 7.91
CA SER A 195 -36.85 -24.38 8.74
C SER A 195 -35.45 -25.01 8.51
N VAL A 196 -35.40 -26.34 8.37
CA VAL A 196 -34.12 -27.02 8.03
C VAL A 196 -33.64 -26.61 6.65
N VAL A 197 -34.51 -26.52 5.67
CA VAL A 197 -34.17 -26.06 4.30
C VAL A 197 -33.66 -24.61 4.35
N LEU A 198 -34.33 -23.70 5.08
CA LEU A 198 -33.92 -22.32 5.23
C LEU A 198 -32.54 -22.21 5.89
N LEU A 199 -32.27 -22.99 6.95
CA LEU A 199 -30.96 -23.03 7.59
C LEU A 199 -29.86 -23.45 6.62
N ILE A 200 -30.12 -24.48 5.80
CA ILE A 200 -29.15 -24.95 4.79
C ILE A 200 -28.93 -23.87 3.71
N ILE A 201 -30.01 -23.21 3.24
CA ILE A 201 -29.90 -22.12 2.27
C ILE A 201 -29.03 -20.98 2.84
N PHE A 202 -29.32 -20.49 4.05
CA PHE A 202 -28.54 -19.43 4.67
C PHE A 202 -27.06 -19.80 4.87
N LEU A 203 -26.79 -21.06 5.24
CA LEU A 203 -25.40 -21.51 5.36
C LEU A 203 -24.71 -21.58 3.99
N SER A 204 -25.43 -22.06 2.97
CA SER A 204 -24.91 -22.11 1.60
C SER A 204 -24.62 -20.71 1.06
N ASP A 205 -25.53 -19.77 1.24
CA ASP A 205 -25.35 -18.37 0.80
C ASP A 205 -24.13 -17.73 1.48
N LEU A 206 -23.90 -18.00 2.77
CA LEU A 206 -22.73 -17.51 3.46
C LEU A 206 -21.44 -18.11 2.90
N PHE A 207 -21.41 -19.41 2.61
CA PHE A 207 -20.25 -20.06 2.02
C PHE A 207 -19.95 -19.51 0.62
N TRP A 208 -21.00 -19.25 -0.19
CA TRP A 208 -20.88 -18.61 -1.48
C TRP A 208 -20.35 -17.17 -1.35
N LEU A 209 -20.87 -16.40 -0.40
CA LEU A 209 -20.38 -15.04 -0.13
C LEU A 209 -18.90 -15.03 0.24
N TYR A 210 -18.46 -15.92 1.15
CA TYR A 210 -17.06 -16.01 1.53
C TYR A 210 -16.15 -16.49 0.39
N TYR A 211 -16.64 -17.45 -0.40
CA TYR A 211 -15.91 -17.92 -1.56
C TYR A 211 -15.78 -16.81 -2.62
N PHE A 212 -16.84 -16.07 -2.87
CA PHE A 212 -16.83 -14.94 -3.81
C PHE A 212 -15.88 -13.83 -3.37
N VAL A 213 -15.93 -13.43 -2.10
CA VAL A 213 -15.00 -12.42 -1.54
C VAL A 213 -13.57 -12.91 -1.62
N TYR A 214 -13.30 -14.17 -1.29
CA TYR A 214 -11.97 -14.76 -1.43
C TYR A 214 -11.50 -14.71 -2.88
N LEU A 215 -12.33 -15.16 -3.82
CA LEU A 215 -11.97 -15.20 -5.25
C LEU A 215 -11.69 -13.79 -5.79
N THR A 216 -12.58 -12.83 -5.49
CA THR A 216 -12.44 -11.44 -5.93
C THR A 216 -11.16 -10.81 -5.37
N THR A 217 -10.89 -11.00 -4.07
CA THR A 217 -9.71 -10.43 -3.43
C THR A 217 -8.43 -11.06 -3.97
N HIS A 218 -8.45 -12.38 -4.21
CA HIS A 218 -7.30 -13.09 -4.80
C HIS A 218 -7.00 -12.57 -6.20
N LYS A 219 -8.02 -12.43 -7.04
CA LYS A 219 -7.86 -11.91 -8.41
C LYS A 219 -7.42 -10.45 -8.45
N MET A 220 -7.91 -9.61 -7.53
CA MET A 220 -7.44 -8.22 -7.40
C MET A 220 -5.96 -8.15 -7.00
N THR A 221 -5.52 -9.00 -6.07
CA THR A 221 -4.10 -9.04 -5.65
C THR A 221 -3.20 -9.48 -6.81
N GLU A 222 -3.60 -10.53 -7.53
CA GLU A 222 -2.89 -11.02 -8.73
C GLU A 222 -2.80 -9.93 -9.82
N ALA A 223 -3.89 -9.21 -10.07
CA ALA A 223 -3.92 -8.13 -11.05
C ALA A 223 -3.00 -6.96 -10.68
N VAL A 224 -2.97 -6.56 -9.41
CA VAL A 224 -2.07 -5.49 -8.92
C VAL A 224 -0.60 -5.91 -9.06
N GLU A 225 -0.27 -7.16 -8.74
CA GLU A 225 1.09 -7.68 -8.86
C GLU A 225 1.54 -7.74 -10.33
N LEU A 226 0.67 -8.21 -11.23
CA LEU A 226 0.93 -8.22 -12.68
C LEU A 226 1.10 -6.78 -13.23
N GLN A 227 0.29 -5.84 -12.76
CA GLN A 227 0.42 -4.43 -13.14
C GLN A 227 1.76 -3.83 -12.70
N ALA A 228 2.21 -4.14 -11.47
CA ALA A 228 3.51 -3.71 -10.97
C ALA A 228 4.68 -4.27 -11.81
N GLN A 229 4.61 -5.57 -12.18
CA GLN A 229 5.58 -6.20 -13.07
C GLN A 229 5.61 -5.55 -14.46
N ASN A 230 4.45 -5.27 -15.05
CA ASN A 230 4.36 -4.60 -16.35
C ASN A 230 4.94 -3.17 -16.31
N GLN A 231 4.74 -2.43 -15.22
CA GLN A 231 5.35 -1.11 -15.03
C GLN A 231 6.88 -1.21 -14.94
N LEU A 232 7.41 -2.17 -14.20
CA LEU A 232 8.85 -2.40 -14.11
C LEU A 232 9.46 -2.71 -15.48
N LEU A 233 8.87 -3.64 -16.22
CA LEU A 233 9.29 -3.97 -17.59
C LEU A 233 9.21 -2.77 -18.54
N GLY A 234 8.20 -1.92 -18.37
CA GLY A 234 8.08 -0.67 -19.14
C GLY A 234 9.24 0.30 -18.87
N MET A 235 9.65 0.46 -17.61
CA MET A 235 10.80 1.29 -17.23
C MET A 235 12.12 0.72 -17.75
N GLU A 236 12.33 -0.60 -17.66
CA GLU A 236 13.53 -1.26 -18.20
C GLU A 236 13.63 -1.08 -19.72
N ASN A 237 12.52 -1.24 -20.45
CA ASN A 237 12.48 -1.04 -21.89
C ASN A 237 12.74 0.43 -22.28
N ALA A 238 12.28 1.39 -21.52
CA ALA A 238 12.57 2.81 -21.75
C ALA A 238 14.07 3.09 -21.57
N ARG A 239 14.67 2.60 -20.48
CA ARG A 239 16.11 2.74 -20.21
C ARG A 239 16.96 2.06 -21.28
N TYR A 240 16.54 0.89 -21.76
CA TYR A 240 17.24 0.20 -22.85
C TYR A 240 17.22 0.99 -24.16
N ARG A 241 16.07 1.62 -24.50
CA ARG A 241 15.97 2.49 -25.68
C ARG A 241 16.88 3.71 -25.59
N GLU A 242 16.92 4.36 -24.43
CA GLU A 242 17.79 5.49 -24.17
C GLU A 242 19.26 5.12 -24.34
N LEU A 243 19.68 4.01 -23.73
CA LEU A 243 21.04 3.48 -23.88
C LEU A 243 21.39 3.20 -25.35
N ARG A 244 20.45 2.64 -26.11
CA ARG A 244 20.64 2.35 -27.54
C ARG A 244 20.84 3.64 -28.33
N VAL A 245 20.04 4.66 -28.08
CA VAL A 245 20.20 5.98 -28.73
C VAL A 245 21.57 6.56 -28.42
N HIS A 246 22.03 6.53 -27.18
CA HIS A 246 23.38 6.98 -26.80
C HIS A 246 24.48 6.18 -27.51
N MET A 247 24.34 4.86 -27.61
CA MET A 247 25.30 4.03 -28.34
C MET A 247 25.36 4.38 -29.83
N ASP A 248 24.21 4.60 -30.46
CA ASP A 248 24.15 4.93 -31.89
C ASP A 248 24.74 6.32 -32.14
N THR A 249 24.44 7.31 -31.29
CA THR A 249 25.05 8.66 -31.35
C THR A 249 26.57 8.58 -31.18
N THR A 250 27.07 7.79 -30.22
CA THR A 250 28.50 7.60 -30.01
C THR A 250 29.18 6.91 -31.20
N ARG A 251 28.49 5.97 -31.86
CA ARG A 251 29.01 5.32 -33.08
C ARG A 251 29.11 6.32 -34.24
N GLN A 252 28.11 7.17 -34.37
CA GLN A 252 28.08 8.21 -35.40
C GLN A 252 29.21 9.22 -35.19
N LEU A 253 29.35 9.78 -33.98
CA LEU A 253 30.45 10.67 -33.63
C LEU A 253 31.82 10.06 -33.92
N ARG A 254 32.03 8.80 -33.57
CA ARG A 254 33.29 8.08 -33.84
C ARG A 254 33.53 7.88 -35.30
N HIS A 255 32.50 7.63 -36.11
CA HIS A 255 32.57 7.53 -37.55
C HIS A 255 33.00 8.89 -38.17
N ASP A 256 32.35 9.94 -37.78
CA ASP A 256 32.60 11.31 -38.28
C ASP A 256 34.01 11.76 -37.90
N PHE A 257 34.46 11.49 -36.69
CA PHE A 257 35.83 11.77 -36.25
C PHE A 257 36.87 10.99 -37.06
N ARG A 258 36.64 9.70 -37.40
CA ARG A 258 37.51 8.96 -38.30
C ARG A 258 37.59 9.57 -39.70
N GLN A 259 36.47 10.02 -40.27
CA GLN A 259 36.46 10.71 -41.55
C GLN A 259 37.33 11.99 -41.52
N HIS A 260 37.21 12.81 -40.46
CA HIS A 260 38.08 13.97 -40.32
C HIS A 260 39.54 13.61 -40.24
N LEU A 261 39.91 12.59 -39.46
CA LEU A 261 41.29 12.11 -39.37
C LEU A 261 41.81 11.58 -40.71
N HIS A 262 40.99 10.88 -41.53
CA HIS A 262 41.38 10.49 -42.86
C HIS A 262 41.64 11.65 -43.81
N VAL A 263 40.83 12.71 -43.76
CA VAL A 263 41.04 13.93 -44.56
C VAL A 263 42.34 14.62 -44.13
N ILE A 264 42.58 14.75 -42.83
CA ILE A 264 43.82 15.37 -42.29
C ILE A 264 45.05 14.55 -42.72
N ALA A 265 45.01 13.23 -42.58
CA ALA A 265 46.12 12.33 -42.98
C ALA A 265 46.39 12.44 -44.49
N GLY A 266 45.35 12.35 -45.33
CA GLY A 266 45.46 12.45 -46.76
C GLY A 266 46.02 13.81 -47.25
N LEU A 267 45.63 14.94 -46.63
CA LEU A 267 46.18 16.24 -46.92
C LEU A 267 47.66 16.37 -46.54
N ASN A 268 48.03 15.75 -45.40
CA ASN A 268 49.40 15.73 -44.92
C ASN A 268 50.31 14.85 -45.80
N GLU A 269 49.87 13.64 -46.18
CA GLU A 269 50.62 12.76 -47.09
C GLU A 269 50.79 13.41 -48.47
N ALA A 270 49.78 14.12 -48.97
CA ALA A 270 49.87 14.86 -50.20
C ALA A 270 50.70 16.14 -50.11
N LYS A 271 51.29 16.49 -48.94
CA LYS A 271 52.06 17.70 -48.68
C LYS A 271 51.31 18.99 -48.99
N LYS A 272 49.95 19.01 -48.96
CA LYS A 272 49.09 20.15 -49.26
C LYS A 272 48.83 20.95 -47.96
N TYR A 273 49.86 21.55 -47.42
CA TYR A 273 49.81 22.18 -46.10
C TYR A 273 48.85 23.38 -46.03
N ASP A 274 48.77 24.21 -47.11
CA ASP A 274 47.83 25.31 -47.18
C ASP A 274 46.37 24.87 -47.08
N LYS A 275 46.01 23.75 -47.72
CA LYS A 275 44.68 23.16 -47.63
C LYS A 275 44.41 22.51 -46.28
N LEU A 276 45.42 21.91 -45.67
CA LEU A 276 45.33 21.34 -44.33
C LEU A 276 45.06 22.41 -43.31
N THR A 277 45.80 23.53 -43.37
CA THR A 277 45.60 24.71 -42.47
C THR A 277 44.21 25.30 -42.63
N ALA A 278 43.75 25.48 -43.86
CA ALA A 278 42.40 25.96 -44.15
C ALA A 278 41.29 25.01 -43.58
N TYR A 279 41.47 23.71 -43.74
CA TYR A 279 40.55 22.69 -43.24
C TYR A 279 40.50 22.65 -41.71
N LEU A 280 41.65 22.76 -41.04
CA LEU A 280 41.73 22.84 -39.59
C LEU A 280 41.09 24.13 -39.06
N ALA A 281 41.35 25.29 -39.70
CA ALA A 281 40.73 26.56 -39.31
C ALA A 281 39.21 26.54 -39.49
N GLU A 282 38.69 25.92 -40.56
CA GLU A 282 37.25 25.72 -40.76
C GLU A 282 36.65 24.82 -39.70
N TYR A 283 37.37 23.74 -39.32
CA TYR A 283 36.91 22.80 -38.32
C TYR A 283 36.98 23.40 -36.90
N GLU A 284 38.04 24.13 -36.57
CA GLU A 284 38.15 24.94 -35.35
C GLU A 284 37.05 25.99 -35.25
N GLY A 285 36.71 26.69 -36.36
CA GLY A 285 35.60 27.62 -36.38
C GLY A 285 34.23 26.98 -36.16
N ARG A 286 34.08 25.70 -36.48
CA ARG A 286 32.86 24.93 -36.18
C ARG A 286 32.83 24.39 -34.71
N LEU A 287 34.00 24.22 -34.10
CA LEU A 287 34.14 23.76 -32.71
C LEU A 287 34.23 24.94 -31.73
N ALA A 288 34.69 26.08 -32.18
CA ALA A 288 34.92 27.25 -31.37
C ALA A 288 33.90 28.36 -31.68
N SER A 289 32.77 28.37 -31.03
CA SER A 289 32.38 29.61 -30.35
C SER A 289 33.22 29.63 -29.07
N PRO A 290 34.15 30.58 -28.88
CA PRO A 290 34.82 30.77 -27.59
C PRO A 290 33.72 31.22 -26.62
N GLN A 291 33.13 30.27 -25.95
CA GLN A 291 32.24 30.59 -24.83
C GLN A 291 33.10 31.21 -23.74
N PRO A 292 32.75 32.40 -23.22
CA PRO A 292 33.46 32.94 -22.08
C PRO A 292 33.39 31.91 -20.94
N ILE A 293 34.52 31.64 -20.29
CA ILE A 293 34.57 30.80 -19.09
C ILE A 293 33.71 31.45 -18.01
N LEU A 294 32.59 30.82 -17.66
CA LEU A 294 31.62 31.34 -16.71
C LEU A 294 31.94 30.93 -15.28
N CYS A 295 32.66 29.81 -15.08
CA CYS A 295 33.01 29.28 -13.79
C CYS A 295 34.38 28.57 -13.80
N ALA A 296 35.13 28.67 -12.70
CA ALA A 296 36.39 27.95 -12.53
C ALA A 296 36.22 26.43 -12.40
N ASN A 297 35.05 25.96 -11.92
CA ASN A 297 34.72 24.53 -11.87
C ASN A 297 34.27 24.06 -13.26
N ALA A 298 34.98 23.09 -13.83
CA ALA A 298 34.78 22.63 -15.21
C ALA A 298 33.40 22.04 -15.49
N ALA A 299 32.81 21.30 -14.53
CA ALA A 299 31.49 20.68 -14.68
C ALA A 299 30.38 21.76 -14.71
N LEU A 300 30.47 22.75 -13.82
CA LEU A 300 29.54 23.87 -13.79
C LEU A 300 29.71 24.79 -14.98
N ASP A 301 30.95 25.02 -15.43
CA ASP A 301 31.21 25.79 -16.63
C ASP A 301 30.56 25.19 -17.88
N ALA A 302 30.71 23.85 -18.03
CA ALA A 302 30.10 23.11 -19.13
C ALA A 302 28.56 23.23 -19.15
N ILE A 303 27.90 23.05 -18.00
CA ILE A 303 26.44 23.11 -17.92
C ILE A 303 25.93 24.57 -18.05
N ALA A 304 26.64 25.54 -17.46
CA ALA A 304 26.33 26.96 -17.62
C ALA A 304 26.43 27.41 -19.09
N GLY A 305 27.51 27.00 -19.77
CA GLY A 305 27.67 27.23 -21.21
C GLY A 305 26.58 26.60 -22.05
N HIS A 306 26.13 25.40 -21.74
CA HIS A 306 25.01 24.74 -22.40
C HIS A 306 23.71 25.57 -22.28
N TYR A 307 23.37 26.00 -21.06
CA TYR A 307 22.15 26.81 -20.84
C TYR A 307 22.28 28.25 -21.36
N GLN A 308 23.49 28.81 -21.39
CA GLN A 308 23.75 30.08 -22.08
C GLN A 308 23.38 29.99 -23.56
N HIS A 309 23.81 28.92 -24.24
CA HIS A 309 23.48 28.72 -25.67
C HIS A 309 21.98 28.54 -25.91
N ILE A 310 21.30 27.77 -25.02
CA ILE A 310 19.82 27.62 -25.09
C ILE A 310 19.15 29.00 -24.91
N ALA A 311 19.57 29.75 -23.91
CA ALA A 311 19.02 31.10 -23.62
C ALA A 311 19.19 32.05 -24.80
N GLU A 312 20.36 32.07 -25.43
CA GLU A 312 20.64 32.88 -26.65
C GLU A 312 19.71 32.48 -27.78
N SER A 313 19.51 31.18 -28.02
CA SER A 313 18.57 30.67 -29.04
C SER A 313 17.12 31.11 -28.80
N GLN A 314 16.75 31.38 -27.56
CA GLN A 314 15.42 31.82 -27.11
C GLN A 314 15.32 33.35 -26.91
N ASN A 315 16.37 34.11 -27.26
CA ASN A 315 16.48 35.55 -27.02
C ASN A 315 16.20 35.91 -25.53
N THR A 316 16.79 35.14 -24.60
CA THR A 316 16.67 35.35 -23.16
C THR A 316 18.00 35.87 -22.62
N LYS A 317 17.96 36.95 -21.83
CA LYS A 317 19.15 37.50 -21.17
C LYS A 317 19.43 36.67 -19.89
N VAL A 318 20.66 36.15 -19.75
CA VAL A 318 21.10 35.48 -18.55
C VAL A 318 22.29 36.17 -17.94
N PHE A 319 22.20 36.49 -16.66
CA PHE A 319 23.28 37.06 -15.86
C PHE A 319 23.90 36.01 -14.99
N TRP A 320 25.14 35.62 -15.30
CA TRP A 320 25.90 34.62 -14.55
C TRP A 320 26.87 35.28 -13.58
N ARG A 321 26.84 34.83 -12.33
CA ARG A 321 27.83 35.12 -11.30
C ARG A 321 28.17 33.85 -10.53
N LEU A 322 29.15 33.11 -11.06
CA LEU A 322 29.54 31.79 -10.53
C LEU A 322 30.94 31.90 -9.90
N GLU A 323 30.97 32.29 -8.64
CA GLU A 323 32.22 32.50 -7.86
C GLU A 323 32.52 31.23 -7.03
N LEU A 324 32.87 30.15 -7.71
CA LEU A 324 33.13 28.86 -7.12
C LEU A 324 34.57 28.38 -7.41
N PRO A 325 35.25 27.72 -6.46
CA PRO A 325 36.59 27.16 -6.70
C PRO A 325 36.54 25.99 -7.68
N GLU A 326 37.71 25.66 -8.27
CA GLU A 326 37.84 24.54 -9.22
C GLU A 326 37.37 23.21 -8.62
N ARG A 327 37.66 22.96 -7.33
CA ARG A 327 37.22 21.76 -6.62
C ARG A 327 36.27 22.12 -5.50
N LEU A 328 35.15 21.43 -5.46
CA LEU A 328 34.10 21.59 -4.45
C LEU A 328 33.96 20.31 -3.63
N PRO A 329 33.65 20.38 -2.34
CA PRO A 329 33.37 19.22 -1.49
C PRO A 329 31.93 18.71 -1.66
N ILE A 330 31.39 18.79 -2.86
CA ILE A 330 30.07 18.31 -3.27
C ILE A 330 30.24 17.47 -4.54
N ASP A 331 29.38 16.47 -4.73
CA ASP A 331 29.33 15.70 -5.96
C ASP A 331 28.93 16.63 -7.15
N GLU A 332 29.79 16.68 -8.17
CA GLU A 332 29.58 17.51 -9.35
C GLU A 332 28.29 17.15 -10.09
N VAL A 333 27.91 15.85 -10.08
CA VAL A 333 26.66 15.38 -10.70
C VAL A 333 25.44 15.98 -9.98
N ASP A 334 25.47 16.00 -8.64
CA ASP A 334 24.39 16.58 -7.84
C ASP A 334 24.24 18.09 -8.08
N LEU A 335 25.37 18.80 -8.16
CA LEU A 335 25.39 20.25 -8.39
C LEU A 335 24.92 20.59 -9.81
N CYS A 336 25.40 19.86 -10.80
CA CYS A 336 24.95 20.00 -12.20
C CYS A 336 23.46 19.70 -12.35
N MET A 337 22.96 18.66 -11.68
CA MET A 337 21.53 18.30 -11.69
C MET A 337 20.66 19.39 -11.05
N MET A 338 21.10 19.99 -9.94
CA MET A 338 20.37 21.09 -9.31
C MET A 338 20.34 22.32 -10.21
N LEU A 339 21.48 22.76 -10.75
CA LEU A 339 21.55 23.91 -11.66
C LEU A 339 20.72 23.67 -12.92
N GLY A 340 20.83 22.49 -13.53
CA GLY A 340 20.05 22.10 -14.71
C GLY A 340 18.54 22.19 -14.49
N ASN A 341 18.03 21.56 -13.42
CA ASN A 341 16.59 21.61 -13.09
C ASN A 341 16.09 23.05 -12.85
N LEU A 342 16.91 23.91 -12.21
CA LEU A 342 16.55 25.31 -11.97
C LEU A 342 16.56 26.11 -13.26
N MET A 343 17.55 25.91 -14.12
CA MET A 343 17.65 26.59 -15.41
C MET A 343 16.53 26.20 -16.39
N GLU A 344 16.19 24.90 -16.46
CA GLU A 344 15.04 24.45 -17.26
C GLU A 344 13.74 25.13 -16.82
N ASN A 345 13.50 25.20 -15.51
CA ASN A 345 12.32 25.85 -14.96
C ASN A 345 12.31 27.36 -15.28
N ALA A 346 13.45 28.02 -15.10
CA ALA A 346 13.60 29.46 -15.36
C ALA A 346 13.37 29.80 -16.84
N LEU A 347 14.05 29.11 -17.76
CA LEU A 347 13.92 29.32 -19.19
C LEU A 347 12.50 29.01 -19.68
N HIS A 348 11.89 27.96 -19.19
CA HIS A 348 10.50 27.64 -19.51
C HIS A 348 9.53 28.72 -19.03
N ALA A 349 9.74 29.30 -17.85
CA ALA A 349 8.89 30.37 -17.31
C ALA A 349 9.00 31.68 -18.11
N VAL A 350 10.22 32.08 -18.47
CA VAL A 350 10.44 33.35 -19.23
C VAL A 350 9.98 33.26 -20.69
N CYS A 351 9.88 32.06 -21.28
CA CYS A 351 9.33 31.88 -22.63
C CYS A 351 7.89 32.41 -22.79
N ALA A 352 7.14 32.51 -21.72
CA ALA A 352 5.77 33.05 -21.71
C ALA A 352 5.75 34.61 -21.77
N LEU A 353 6.90 35.25 -21.62
CA LEU A 353 7.05 36.71 -21.57
C LEU A 353 7.46 37.28 -22.94
N PRO A 354 7.20 38.60 -23.21
CA PRO A 354 7.82 39.31 -24.32
C PRO A 354 9.35 39.27 -24.24
N ILE A 355 10.02 39.29 -25.39
CA ILE A 355 11.48 39.11 -25.49
C ILE A 355 12.24 40.09 -24.58
N ASP A 356 11.82 41.33 -24.52
CA ASP A 356 12.49 42.39 -23.73
C ASP A 356 12.37 42.19 -22.21
N ALA A 357 11.44 41.35 -21.75
CA ALA A 357 11.19 41.03 -20.34
C ALA A 357 11.77 39.67 -19.91
N ARG A 358 12.48 38.95 -20.80
CA ARG A 358 13.06 37.65 -20.53
C ARG A 358 14.41 37.78 -19.85
N GLU A 359 14.40 37.66 -18.54
CA GLU A 359 15.62 37.78 -17.73
C GLU A 359 15.73 36.59 -16.76
N VAL A 360 16.95 36.06 -16.65
CA VAL A 360 17.33 35.03 -15.66
C VAL A 360 18.63 35.50 -15.00
N THR A 361 18.69 35.37 -13.69
CA THR A 361 19.90 35.67 -12.89
C THR A 361 20.31 34.42 -12.14
N VAL A 362 21.59 34.06 -12.29
CA VAL A 362 22.18 32.89 -11.60
C VAL A 362 23.37 33.37 -10.80
N ILE A 363 23.32 33.16 -9.50
CA ILE A 363 24.39 33.49 -8.55
C ILE A 363 24.75 32.26 -7.77
N SER A 364 26.03 31.93 -7.74
CA SER A 364 26.55 30.88 -6.87
C SER A 364 27.90 31.29 -6.29
N SER A 365 28.06 31.12 -4.99
CA SER A 365 29.31 31.45 -4.30
C SER A 365 29.48 30.61 -3.03
N MET A 366 30.74 30.51 -2.59
CA MET A 366 31.05 30.03 -1.24
C MET A 366 30.78 31.15 -0.22
N ILE A 367 29.79 30.94 0.67
CA ILE A 367 29.44 31.90 1.73
C ILE A 367 30.46 31.80 2.87
N SER A 368 30.92 30.57 3.15
CA SER A 368 32.01 30.25 4.07
C SER A 368 32.72 29.02 3.56
N GLY A 369 33.84 28.65 4.15
CA GLY A 369 34.59 27.43 3.75
C GLY A 369 33.79 26.13 3.77
N ALA A 370 32.62 26.12 4.42
CA ALA A 370 31.76 24.94 4.60
C ALA A 370 30.31 25.17 4.09
N MET A 371 30.02 26.30 3.42
CA MET A 371 28.65 26.64 2.99
C MET A 371 28.65 27.16 1.55
N LEU A 372 27.86 26.53 0.69
CA LEU A 372 27.64 26.94 -0.69
C LEU A 372 26.24 27.52 -0.86
N GLY A 373 26.16 28.72 -1.45
CA GLY A 373 24.91 29.34 -1.86
C GLY A 373 24.71 29.21 -3.37
N LEU A 374 23.48 28.88 -3.78
CA LEU A 374 23.03 28.91 -5.18
C LEU A 374 21.68 29.59 -5.24
N SER A 375 21.59 30.66 -6.05
CA SER A 375 20.34 31.38 -6.34
C SER A 375 20.09 31.38 -7.83
N VAL A 376 18.85 31.08 -8.21
CA VAL A 376 18.35 31.27 -9.58
C VAL A 376 17.07 32.07 -9.51
N GLU A 377 17.06 33.21 -10.17
CA GLU A 377 15.92 34.12 -10.26
C GLU A 377 15.51 34.30 -11.71
N ASN A 378 14.22 34.35 -11.96
CA ASN A 378 13.70 34.63 -13.31
C ASN A 378 12.44 35.47 -13.27
N SER A 379 12.23 36.25 -14.33
CA SER A 379 10.96 36.94 -14.56
C SER A 379 9.83 35.91 -14.78
N TYR A 380 8.63 36.21 -14.31
CA TYR A 380 7.45 35.37 -14.54
C TYR A 380 6.17 36.21 -14.65
N VAL A 381 5.10 35.57 -15.17
CA VAL A 381 3.76 36.18 -15.25
C VAL A 381 2.72 35.16 -14.73
N GLY A 382 1.71 35.65 -14.01
CA GLY A 382 0.62 34.87 -13.47
C GLY A 382 0.76 34.56 -11.97
N ASP A 383 -0.25 33.88 -11.42
CA ASP A 383 -0.30 33.55 -9.99
C ASP A 383 0.36 32.20 -9.71
N ILE A 384 1.21 32.15 -8.71
CA ILE A 384 1.85 30.95 -8.23
C ILE A 384 1.20 30.52 -6.92
N VAL A 385 0.67 29.29 -6.91
CA VAL A 385 0.06 28.70 -5.71
C VAL A 385 1.10 27.79 -5.04
N PHE A 386 1.36 28.07 -3.77
CA PHE A 386 2.29 27.28 -2.95
C PHE A 386 1.56 26.17 -2.18
N GLY A 387 2.18 24.99 -2.11
CA GLY A 387 1.72 23.86 -1.28
C GLY A 387 2.08 24.05 0.19
N ARG A 388 1.60 23.12 1.02
CA ARG A 388 1.94 23.07 2.47
C ARG A 388 3.43 22.86 2.74
N ASN A 389 4.17 22.37 1.77
CA ASN A 389 5.62 22.14 1.82
C ASN A 389 6.45 23.35 1.34
N GLY A 390 5.84 24.49 1.08
CA GLY A 390 6.51 25.70 0.59
C GLY A 390 6.96 25.64 -0.87
N LEU A 391 6.64 24.58 -1.62
CA LEU A 391 6.94 24.46 -3.04
C LEU A 391 5.72 24.84 -3.92
N PRO A 392 5.94 25.38 -5.12
CA PRO A 392 4.85 25.69 -6.03
C PRO A 392 4.13 24.43 -6.52
N ILE A 393 2.80 24.51 -6.65
CA ILE A 393 1.96 23.42 -7.17
C ILE A 393 1.78 23.63 -8.67
N THR A 394 2.20 22.64 -9.48
CA THR A 394 1.90 22.63 -10.91
C THR A 394 0.66 21.77 -11.21
N ARG A 395 -0.22 22.27 -12.10
CA ARG A 395 -1.42 21.54 -12.58
C ARG A 395 -1.18 20.80 -13.89
N LYS A 396 -0.03 20.99 -14.55
CA LYS A 396 0.28 20.32 -15.84
C LYS A 396 0.85 18.91 -15.58
N ARG A 397 0.25 17.89 -16.19
CA ARG A 397 0.77 16.51 -16.19
C ARG A 397 2.15 16.48 -16.85
N GLY A 398 3.13 15.84 -16.20
CA GLY A 398 4.50 15.71 -16.69
C GLY A 398 5.45 16.85 -16.29
N HIS A 399 4.98 17.92 -15.62
CA HIS A 399 5.80 19.00 -15.10
C HIS A 399 5.74 19.00 -13.56
N GLY A 400 6.82 19.44 -12.90
CA GLY A 400 6.87 19.54 -11.43
C GLY A 400 7.77 18.54 -10.73
N ILE A 401 8.61 17.81 -11.47
CA ILE A 401 9.58 16.85 -10.90
C ILE A 401 10.89 17.57 -10.50
N GLY A 402 11.27 18.65 -11.16
CA GLY A 402 12.54 19.34 -10.98
C GLY A 402 12.73 19.88 -9.56
N LEU A 403 11.85 20.75 -9.06
CA LEU A 403 11.97 21.34 -7.72
C LEU A 403 11.91 20.30 -6.58
N PRO A 404 11.03 19.29 -6.59
CA PRO A 404 11.09 18.18 -5.63
C PRO A 404 12.42 17.42 -5.67
N SER A 405 13.01 17.18 -6.85
CA SER A 405 14.32 16.54 -6.99
C SER A 405 15.43 17.41 -6.38
N VAL A 406 15.43 18.71 -6.66
CA VAL A 406 16.33 19.68 -6.04
C VAL A 406 16.19 19.68 -4.52
N ALA A 407 14.95 19.73 -4.00
CA ALA A 407 14.68 19.70 -2.57
C ALA A 407 15.20 18.41 -1.88
N ALA A 408 15.08 17.28 -2.56
CA ALA A 408 15.61 15.99 -2.06
C ALA A 408 17.15 16.02 -1.98
N THR A 409 17.82 16.58 -2.99
CA THR A 409 19.28 16.71 -3.00
C THR A 409 19.75 17.72 -1.95
N VAL A 410 19.12 18.87 -1.82
CA VAL A 410 19.41 19.87 -0.77
C VAL A 410 19.33 19.24 0.63
N LYS A 411 18.30 18.43 0.88
CA LYS A 411 18.15 17.72 2.15
C LYS A 411 19.30 16.72 2.42
N ARG A 412 19.84 16.08 1.37
CA ARG A 412 20.99 15.15 1.49
C ARG A 412 22.26 15.87 2.00
N TYR A 413 22.44 17.13 1.62
CA TYR A 413 23.53 17.97 2.07
C TYR A 413 23.15 18.84 3.29
N ASN A 414 22.18 18.45 4.10
CA ASN A 414 21.69 19.18 5.27
C ASN A 414 21.43 20.67 5.00
N GLY A 415 21.05 20.97 3.77
CA GLY A 415 20.85 22.33 3.28
C GLY A 415 19.42 22.85 3.50
N THR A 416 19.21 24.10 3.15
CA THR A 416 17.91 24.75 3.12
C THR A 416 17.59 25.21 1.72
N LEU A 417 16.30 25.08 1.34
CA LEU A 417 15.75 25.58 0.08
C LEU A 417 14.62 26.54 0.39
N SER A 418 14.66 27.74 -0.16
CA SER A 418 13.57 28.69 -0.09
C SER A 418 13.13 29.11 -1.49
N VAL A 419 11.83 29.22 -1.69
CA VAL A 419 11.22 29.65 -2.95
C VAL A 419 10.41 30.89 -2.69
N THR A 420 10.64 31.92 -3.49
CA THR A 420 9.96 33.22 -3.42
C THR A 420 9.32 33.54 -4.75
N ALA A 421 8.16 34.20 -4.71
CA ALA A 421 7.50 34.73 -5.91
C ALA A 421 6.88 36.07 -5.54
N LYS A 422 7.52 37.14 -5.94
CA LYS A 422 7.13 38.51 -5.60
C LYS A 422 7.54 39.49 -6.69
N ASP A 423 6.69 40.49 -6.92
CA ASP A 423 6.97 41.62 -7.83
C ASP A 423 7.38 41.18 -9.25
N GLY A 424 6.82 40.06 -9.75
CA GLY A 424 7.11 39.52 -11.10
C GLY A 424 8.43 38.75 -11.18
N VAL A 425 9.12 38.50 -10.06
CA VAL A 425 10.34 37.69 -9.99
C VAL A 425 10.09 36.44 -9.20
N PHE A 426 10.41 35.27 -9.77
CA PHE A 426 10.43 33.97 -9.11
C PHE A 426 11.87 33.62 -8.79
N GLY A 427 12.13 33.37 -7.53
CA GLY A 427 13.47 33.06 -7.01
C GLY A 427 13.52 31.74 -6.27
N VAL A 428 14.56 30.97 -6.53
CA VAL A 428 14.91 29.75 -5.77
C VAL A 428 16.28 29.95 -5.16
N ASN A 429 16.33 29.95 -3.84
CA ASN A 429 17.55 30.11 -3.07
C ASN A 429 17.89 28.81 -2.33
N ILE A 430 19.09 28.32 -2.52
CA ILE A 430 19.62 27.10 -1.92
C ILE A 430 20.85 27.45 -1.10
N LEU A 431 20.93 26.89 0.09
CA LEU A 431 22.09 26.93 0.96
C LEU A 431 22.46 25.49 1.32
N LEU A 432 23.65 25.05 0.98
CA LEU A 432 24.18 23.73 1.28
C LEU A 432 25.22 23.82 2.38
N SER A 433 25.19 22.88 3.31
CA SER A 433 26.25 22.65 4.31
C SER A 433 27.16 21.54 3.78
N LEU A 434 28.43 21.85 3.52
CA LEU A 434 29.42 21.00 2.84
C LEU A 434 30.36 20.32 3.84
#